data_56ef0d54a17872d43030815e7649796b
#
_entry.id   56ef0d54a17872d43030815e7649796b
#
_cell.length_a   1.000
_cell.length_b   1.000
_cell.length_c   1.000
_cell.angle_alpha   90.00
_cell.angle_beta   90.00
_cell.angle_gamma   90.00
#
_symmetry.space_group_name_H-M   'P 1'
#
loop_
_entity.id
_entity.type
_entity.pdbx_description
1 polymer ?
#
loop_
_entity_poly.entity_id
_entity_poly.type
_entity_poly.pdbx_seq_one_letter_code
_entity_poly.pdbx_strand_id
1 'polypeptide(L)'
;MNGSPSRTADTDGWTSAEINEDYGNDLLNCCLKIQRYNSSVMDRDGMISAMEDISGRKLEEGTLVVFPFRCDLGYNVHLGKGVIVNYNCTFLDTASITIGDYSKIGPDCHFVTATHPMDHLGRRKHLVKGEPINVGKDCWIGANVTIVPGVKIGDRCVIGAGSVVTKDVPDDSVYAGNPAHSIKK
;
A
#
# COMPACT_ATOMS: atom_id res chain seq x y z
N MET A 1 9.64 -23.05 0.94
CA MET A 1 9.78 -22.53 -0.42
C MET A 1 8.35 -22.24 -0.91
N ASN A 2 7.84 -21.07 -0.60
CA ASN A 2 6.53 -20.63 -1.09
C ASN A 2 6.81 -19.64 -2.22
N GLY A 3 6.93 -20.18 -3.45
CA GLY A 3 6.93 -19.36 -4.64
C GLY A 3 5.55 -18.70 -4.76
N SER A 4 5.51 -17.39 -4.94
CA SER A 4 4.29 -16.70 -5.34
C SER A 4 3.70 -17.41 -6.55
N PRO A 5 2.40 -17.72 -6.57
CA PRO A 5 1.78 -18.35 -7.72
C PRO A 5 2.06 -17.49 -8.96
N SER A 6 2.47 -18.12 -10.05
CA SER A 6 2.69 -17.45 -11.33
C SER A 6 1.35 -16.88 -11.79
N ARG A 7 1.17 -15.57 -11.63
CA ARG A 7 -0.02 -14.87 -12.13
C ARG A 7 -0.06 -15.03 -13.64
N THR A 8 -1.06 -15.71 -14.16
CA THR A 8 -1.36 -15.67 -15.59
C THR A 8 -1.89 -14.28 -15.91
N ALA A 9 -0.98 -13.38 -16.30
CA ALA A 9 -1.33 -12.10 -16.88
C ALA A 9 -1.47 -12.26 -18.39
N ASP A 10 -2.26 -11.41 -19.04
CA ASP A 10 -2.17 -11.26 -20.48
C ASP A 10 -0.81 -10.67 -20.88
N THR A 11 -0.52 -10.56 -22.19
CA THR A 11 0.77 -10.09 -22.71
C THR A 11 1.15 -8.68 -22.26
N ASP A 12 0.18 -7.90 -21.71
CA ASP A 12 0.36 -6.52 -21.27
C ASP A 12 0.36 -6.37 -19.72
N GLY A 13 0.32 -7.48 -18.97
CA GLY A 13 0.36 -7.50 -17.51
C GLY A 13 -1.00 -7.25 -16.83
N TRP A 14 -2.10 -7.31 -17.58
CA TRP A 14 -3.45 -7.23 -17.03
C TRP A 14 -3.92 -8.58 -16.48
N THR A 15 -4.65 -8.57 -15.36
CA THR A 15 -5.29 -9.76 -14.76
C THR A 15 -6.71 -9.44 -14.31
N SER A 16 -7.50 -10.46 -13.97
CA SER A 16 -8.79 -10.32 -13.28
C SER A 16 -9.02 -11.52 -12.36
N ALA A 17 -9.97 -11.42 -11.44
CA ALA A 17 -10.38 -12.54 -10.60
C ALA A 17 -10.98 -13.72 -11.42
N GLU A 18 -11.55 -13.43 -12.59
CA GLU A 18 -12.06 -14.45 -13.52
C GLU A 18 -10.93 -15.18 -14.26
N ILE A 19 -9.79 -14.48 -14.51
CA ILE A 19 -8.61 -15.05 -15.15
C ILE A 19 -7.75 -15.80 -14.13
N ASN A 20 -7.81 -15.40 -12.85
CA ASN A 20 -6.99 -15.96 -11.79
C ASN A 20 -7.83 -16.18 -10.53
N GLU A 21 -8.33 -17.39 -10.38
CA GLU A 21 -9.16 -17.82 -9.23
C GLU A 21 -8.40 -17.67 -7.90
N ASP A 22 -7.09 -17.93 -7.89
CA ASP A 22 -6.26 -17.77 -6.68
C ASP A 22 -6.24 -16.31 -6.22
N TYR A 23 -6.17 -15.36 -7.15
CA TYR A 23 -6.23 -13.92 -6.82
C TYR A 23 -7.57 -13.55 -6.17
N GLY A 24 -8.69 -14.08 -6.67
CA GLY A 24 -10.02 -13.86 -6.08
C GLY A 24 -10.14 -14.44 -4.67
N ASN A 25 -9.60 -15.64 -4.45
CA ASN A 25 -9.56 -16.28 -3.15
C ASN A 25 -8.67 -15.52 -2.14
N ASP A 26 -7.52 -15.02 -2.58
CA ASP A 26 -6.61 -14.22 -1.75
C ASP A 26 -7.27 -12.90 -1.30
N LEU A 27 -7.96 -12.20 -2.22
CA LEU A 27 -8.74 -11.00 -1.89
C LEU A 27 -9.78 -11.28 -0.82
N LEU A 28 -10.56 -12.35 -0.98
CA LEU A 28 -11.61 -12.73 -0.02
C LEU A 28 -11.00 -13.08 1.34
N ASN A 29 -9.94 -13.88 1.36
CA ASN A 29 -9.27 -14.28 2.58
C ASN A 29 -8.69 -13.08 3.34
N CYS A 30 -8.06 -12.14 2.65
CA CYS A 30 -7.56 -10.90 3.24
C CYS A 30 -8.71 -10.05 3.78
N CYS A 31 -9.79 -9.89 3.01
CA CYS A 31 -10.98 -9.14 3.42
C CYS A 31 -11.56 -9.68 4.75
N LEU A 32 -11.66 -11.00 4.91
CA LEU A 32 -12.15 -11.62 6.15
C LEU A 32 -11.23 -11.36 7.34
N LYS A 33 -9.91 -11.40 7.15
CA LYS A 33 -8.93 -11.03 8.20
C LYS A 33 -9.07 -9.55 8.58
N ILE A 34 -9.13 -8.66 7.61
CA ILE A 34 -9.30 -7.21 7.81
C ILE A 34 -10.58 -6.89 8.59
N GLN A 35 -11.71 -7.51 8.24
CA GLN A 35 -12.95 -7.33 8.97
C GLN A 35 -12.82 -7.76 10.43
N ARG A 36 -12.23 -8.93 10.67
CA ARG A 36 -11.99 -9.46 12.02
C ARG A 36 -11.16 -8.50 12.85
N TYR A 37 -10.02 -8.08 12.35
CA TYR A 37 -9.09 -7.24 13.11
C TYR A 37 -9.60 -5.82 13.30
N ASN A 38 -10.26 -5.23 12.29
CA ASN A 38 -10.85 -3.88 12.43
C ASN A 38 -12.02 -3.82 13.45
N SER A 39 -12.64 -4.95 13.76
CA SER A 39 -13.71 -5.05 14.76
C SER A 39 -13.22 -5.53 16.14
N SER A 40 -11.94 -5.85 16.28
CA SER A 40 -11.36 -6.37 17.52
C SER A 40 -10.79 -5.26 18.39
N VAL A 41 -10.86 -5.43 19.71
CA VAL A 41 -10.10 -4.62 20.65
C VAL A 41 -8.72 -5.24 20.80
N MET A 42 -7.68 -4.51 20.44
CA MET A 42 -6.30 -4.98 20.45
C MET A 42 -5.39 -4.00 21.18
N ASP A 43 -4.46 -4.56 21.97
CA ASP A 43 -3.28 -3.83 22.42
C ASP A 43 -2.21 -3.78 21.31
N ARG A 44 -1.04 -3.24 21.64
CA ARG A 44 0.06 -3.10 20.68
C ARG A 44 0.50 -4.46 20.09
N ASP A 45 0.64 -5.46 20.94
CA ASP A 45 1.12 -6.79 20.51
C ASP A 45 0.05 -7.49 19.65
N GLY A 46 -1.21 -7.28 19.96
CA GLY A 46 -2.33 -7.71 19.13
C GLY A 46 -2.32 -7.08 17.75
N MET A 47 -2.04 -5.77 17.62
CA MET A 47 -1.91 -5.08 16.32
C MET A 47 -0.73 -5.62 15.51
N ILE A 48 0.41 -5.88 16.16
CA ILE A 48 1.57 -6.50 15.52
C ILE A 48 1.20 -7.88 14.97
N SER A 49 0.63 -8.74 15.83
CA SER A 49 0.22 -10.10 15.45
C SER A 49 -0.81 -10.11 14.32
N ALA A 50 -1.76 -9.16 14.34
CA ALA A 50 -2.77 -9.02 13.29
C ALA A 50 -2.12 -8.67 11.94
N MET A 51 -1.18 -7.73 11.92
CA MET A 51 -0.50 -7.36 10.68
C MET A 51 0.43 -8.46 10.17
N GLU A 52 1.08 -9.20 11.07
CA GLU A 52 1.87 -10.39 10.71
C GLU A 52 1.01 -11.49 10.07
N ASP A 53 -0.20 -11.74 10.61
CA ASP A 53 -1.14 -12.69 10.01
C ASP A 53 -1.65 -12.22 8.64
N ILE A 54 -1.94 -10.93 8.48
CA ILE A 54 -2.38 -10.34 7.22
C ILE A 54 -1.27 -10.44 6.16
N SER A 55 -0.06 -10.02 6.50
CA SER A 55 1.06 -9.97 5.56
C SER A 55 1.76 -11.32 5.32
N GLY A 56 1.52 -12.30 6.21
CA GLY A 56 2.19 -13.61 6.18
C GLY A 56 3.67 -13.55 6.54
N ARG A 57 4.13 -12.46 7.19
CA ARG A 57 5.55 -12.27 7.58
C ARG A 57 5.68 -11.53 8.89
N LYS A 58 6.82 -11.72 9.56
CA LYS A 58 7.15 -10.97 10.78
C LYS A 58 7.40 -9.49 10.46
N LEU A 59 6.92 -8.62 11.35
CA LEU A 59 7.24 -7.20 11.28
C LEU A 59 8.65 -6.95 11.82
N GLU A 60 9.33 -5.98 11.21
CA GLU A 60 10.62 -5.51 11.68
C GLU A 60 10.50 -4.79 13.04
N GLU A 61 11.59 -4.78 13.81
CA GLU A 61 11.65 -4.18 15.14
C GLU A 61 11.13 -2.72 15.15
N GLY A 62 10.26 -2.40 16.08
CA GLY A 62 9.69 -1.05 16.26
C GLY A 62 8.61 -0.67 15.25
N THR A 63 8.29 -1.55 14.30
CA THR A 63 7.24 -1.31 13.30
C THR A 63 5.86 -1.56 13.90
N LEU A 64 4.90 -0.71 13.52
CA LEU A 64 3.51 -0.79 13.98
C LEU A 64 2.55 -0.31 12.90
N VAL A 65 1.47 -1.04 12.72
CA VAL A 65 0.29 -0.60 11.95
C VAL A 65 -0.87 -0.42 12.93
N VAL A 66 -1.41 0.78 12.98
CA VAL A 66 -2.54 1.12 13.87
C VAL A 66 -3.85 0.86 13.13
N PHE A 67 -4.70 0.05 13.74
CA PHE A 67 -6.02 -0.26 13.19
C PHE A 67 -7.06 0.82 13.55
N PRO A 68 -8.13 0.99 12.74
CA PRO A 68 -8.44 0.20 11.54
C PRO A 68 -7.46 0.42 10.38
N PHE A 69 -7.17 -0.66 9.66
CA PHE A 69 -6.31 -0.68 8.48
C PHE A 69 -7.01 -1.45 7.35
N ARG A 70 -6.71 -1.15 6.08
CA ARG A 70 -7.29 -1.82 4.91
C ARG A 70 -6.22 -2.15 3.89
N CYS A 71 -6.30 -3.34 3.32
CA CYS A 71 -5.50 -3.76 2.17
C CYS A 71 -6.28 -4.80 1.35
N ASP A 72 -5.81 -5.06 0.12
CA ASP A 72 -6.40 -6.05 -0.77
C ASP A 72 -5.88 -7.45 -0.50
N LEU A 73 -4.57 -7.62 -0.48
CA LEU A 73 -3.89 -8.91 -0.39
C LEU A 73 -3.06 -9.06 0.89
N GLY A 74 -2.52 -7.95 1.39
CA GLY A 74 -1.69 -7.86 2.59
C GLY A 74 -0.24 -8.32 2.38
N TYR A 75 -0.02 -9.41 1.66
CA TYR A 75 1.32 -9.99 1.46
C TYR A 75 2.23 -9.16 0.53
N ASN A 76 1.69 -8.19 -0.19
CA ASN A 76 2.47 -7.23 -0.98
C ASN A 76 2.85 -5.97 -0.20
N VAL A 77 2.45 -5.85 1.08
CA VAL A 77 2.85 -4.76 1.96
C VAL A 77 4.17 -5.10 2.64
N HIS A 78 5.19 -4.30 2.40
CA HIS A 78 6.56 -4.45 2.92
C HIS A 78 6.93 -3.24 3.76
N LEU A 79 7.06 -3.43 5.06
CA LEU A 79 7.38 -2.37 6.01
C LEU A 79 8.77 -2.61 6.60
N GLY A 80 9.64 -1.62 6.50
CA GLY A 80 10.96 -1.63 7.10
C GLY A 80 10.93 -1.43 8.62
N LYS A 81 12.12 -1.37 9.23
CA LYS A 81 12.31 -1.20 10.66
C LYS A 81 11.76 0.15 11.14
N GLY A 82 11.07 0.15 12.28
CA GLY A 82 10.60 1.36 12.94
C GLY A 82 9.56 2.17 12.15
N VAL A 83 8.94 1.58 11.13
CA VAL A 83 7.84 2.20 10.37
C VAL A 83 6.60 2.29 11.26
N ILE A 84 5.93 3.44 11.24
CA ILE A 84 4.61 3.61 11.85
C ILE A 84 3.61 3.95 10.77
N VAL A 85 2.58 3.14 10.62
CA VAL A 85 1.41 3.42 9.80
C VAL A 85 0.24 3.75 10.73
N ASN A 86 -0.28 4.97 10.63
CA ASN A 86 -1.36 5.44 11.48
C ASN A 86 -2.72 4.87 11.02
N TYR A 87 -3.77 5.07 11.82
CA TYR A 87 -5.10 4.50 11.59
C TYR A 87 -5.76 4.96 10.29
N ASN A 88 -6.76 4.18 9.85
CA ASN A 88 -7.56 4.39 8.64
C ASN A 88 -6.79 4.38 7.31
N CYS A 89 -5.54 3.95 7.30
CA CYS A 89 -4.80 3.84 6.04
C CYS A 89 -5.35 2.70 5.17
N THR A 90 -5.31 2.92 3.85
CA THR A 90 -5.75 1.96 2.83
C THR A 90 -4.61 1.69 1.86
N PHE A 91 -4.18 0.44 1.79
CA PHE A 91 -3.11 -0.01 0.91
C PHE A 91 -3.69 -1.00 -0.11
N LEU A 92 -4.06 -0.51 -1.32
CA LEU A 92 -4.51 -1.37 -2.40
C LEU A 92 -3.28 -2.03 -3.04
N ASP A 93 -2.86 -3.14 -2.45
CA ASP A 93 -1.59 -3.80 -2.70
C ASP A 93 -1.67 -4.89 -3.79
N THR A 94 -2.33 -4.59 -4.90
CA THR A 94 -2.32 -5.43 -6.12
C THR A 94 -0.88 -5.66 -6.62
N ALA A 95 -0.01 -4.66 -6.50
CA ALA A 95 1.44 -4.76 -6.61
C ALA A 95 2.11 -4.38 -5.28
N SER A 96 3.44 -4.52 -5.18
CA SER A 96 4.15 -4.24 -3.93
C SER A 96 4.06 -2.78 -3.51
N ILE A 97 3.84 -2.57 -2.20
CA ILE A 97 3.98 -1.30 -1.49
C ILE A 97 5.12 -1.47 -0.50
N THR A 98 6.21 -0.75 -0.73
CA THR A 98 7.40 -0.80 0.13
C THR A 98 7.56 0.53 0.86
N ILE A 99 7.65 0.48 2.19
CA ILE A 99 7.92 1.63 3.05
C ILE A 99 9.27 1.41 3.74
N GLY A 100 10.23 2.29 3.47
CA GLY A 100 11.59 2.23 4.02
C GLY A 100 11.65 2.54 5.52
N ASP A 101 12.78 2.17 6.13
CA ASP A 101 13.00 2.24 7.57
C ASP A 101 12.67 3.63 8.15
N TYR A 102 12.15 3.64 9.38
CA TYR A 102 11.84 4.82 10.18
C TYR A 102 10.83 5.81 9.60
N SER A 103 10.22 5.50 8.45
CA SER A 103 9.20 6.35 7.84
C SER A 103 7.92 6.36 8.66
N LYS A 104 7.22 7.51 8.65
CA LYS A 104 5.99 7.75 9.39
C LYS A 104 4.87 8.09 8.42
N ILE A 105 3.79 7.31 8.47
CA ILE A 105 2.61 7.49 7.64
C ILE A 105 1.49 8.03 8.51
N GLY A 106 0.99 9.21 8.16
CA GLY A 106 -0.14 9.85 8.83
C GLY A 106 -1.45 9.07 8.64
N PRO A 107 -2.51 9.42 9.40
CA PRO A 107 -3.80 8.75 9.28
C PRO A 107 -4.47 9.04 7.92
N ASP A 108 -5.41 8.18 7.55
CA ASP A 108 -6.24 8.31 6.34
C ASP A 108 -5.44 8.36 5.03
N CYS A 109 -4.23 7.80 4.99
CA CYS A 109 -3.42 7.74 3.77
C CYS A 109 -3.84 6.59 2.86
N HIS A 110 -3.74 6.82 1.53
CA HIS A 110 -4.09 5.87 0.49
C HIS A 110 -2.88 5.59 -0.41
N PHE A 111 -2.45 4.34 -0.44
CA PHE A 111 -1.42 3.82 -1.35
C PHE A 111 -2.12 2.93 -2.37
N VAL A 112 -2.26 3.42 -3.59
CA VAL A 112 -3.05 2.75 -4.63
C VAL A 112 -2.12 2.21 -5.70
N THR A 113 -1.87 0.91 -5.72
CA THR A 113 -1.07 0.29 -6.78
C THR A 113 -1.92 -0.16 -7.96
N ALA A 114 -3.22 -0.32 -7.75
CA ALA A 114 -4.15 -0.84 -8.75
C ALA A 114 -4.53 0.22 -9.78
N THR A 115 -4.59 -0.19 -11.05
CA THR A 115 -5.16 0.59 -12.15
C THR A 115 -6.02 -0.28 -13.04
N HIS A 116 -6.90 0.36 -13.83
CA HIS A 116 -7.79 -0.29 -14.78
C HIS A 116 -7.57 0.28 -16.18
N PRO A 117 -7.94 -0.45 -17.26
CA PRO A 117 -7.89 0.07 -18.62
C PRO A 117 -8.58 1.42 -18.77
N MET A 118 -7.98 2.35 -19.50
CA MET A 118 -8.58 3.66 -19.77
C MET A 118 -9.80 3.55 -20.66
N ASP A 119 -9.86 2.55 -21.54
CA ASP A 119 -11.05 2.29 -22.34
C ASP A 119 -12.13 1.52 -21.55
N HIS A 120 -13.38 1.83 -21.82
CA HIS A 120 -14.50 1.26 -21.07
C HIS A 120 -14.80 -0.20 -21.40
N LEU A 121 -14.43 -0.69 -22.59
CA LEU A 121 -14.63 -2.08 -22.97
C LEU A 121 -13.63 -3.00 -22.25
N GLY A 122 -12.37 -2.55 -22.11
CA GLY A 122 -11.39 -3.22 -21.28
C GLY A 122 -11.82 -3.30 -19.81
N ARG A 123 -12.38 -2.22 -19.24
CA ARG A 123 -12.90 -2.25 -17.86
C ARG A 123 -14.05 -3.23 -17.65
N ARG A 124 -14.92 -3.44 -18.65
CA ARG A 124 -16.00 -4.45 -18.56
C ARG A 124 -15.49 -5.87 -18.42
N LYS A 125 -14.23 -6.14 -18.76
CA LYS A 125 -13.58 -7.44 -18.56
C LYS A 125 -12.98 -7.58 -17.17
N HIS A 126 -13.25 -6.64 -16.26
CA HIS A 126 -12.73 -6.60 -14.88
C HIS A 126 -11.20 -6.66 -14.78
N LEU A 127 -10.51 -6.20 -15.83
CA LEU A 127 -9.05 -6.21 -15.86
C LEU A 127 -8.47 -5.22 -14.84
N VAL A 128 -7.44 -5.64 -14.14
CA VAL A 128 -6.65 -4.85 -13.20
C VAL A 128 -5.16 -5.06 -13.47
N LYS A 129 -4.38 -4.01 -13.28
CA LYS A 129 -2.92 -4.07 -13.31
C LYS A 129 -2.37 -3.36 -12.08
N GLY A 130 -1.34 -3.91 -11.48
CA GLY A 130 -0.64 -3.30 -10.35
C GLY A 130 0.67 -2.66 -10.79
N GLU A 131 0.95 -1.42 -10.31
CA GLU A 131 2.23 -0.75 -10.44
C GLU A 131 2.79 -0.45 -9.06
N PRO A 132 4.03 -0.88 -8.73
CA PRO A 132 4.54 -0.82 -7.36
C PRO A 132 4.74 0.62 -6.87
N ILE A 133 4.51 0.84 -5.56
CA ILE A 133 4.81 2.08 -4.88
C ILE A 133 6.00 1.86 -3.94
N ASN A 134 6.96 2.77 -3.98
CA ASN A 134 8.12 2.73 -3.11
C ASN A 134 8.25 4.06 -2.35
N VAL A 135 8.32 4.00 -1.02
CA VAL A 135 8.68 5.12 -0.16
C VAL A 135 10.02 4.82 0.49
N GLY A 136 10.94 5.75 0.41
CA GLY A 136 12.26 5.65 1.00
C GLY A 136 12.27 5.68 2.52
N LYS A 137 13.46 5.79 3.09
CA LYS A 137 13.70 5.83 4.54
C LYS A 137 13.49 7.23 5.10
N ASP A 138 13.17 7.30 6.41
CA ASP A 138 13.07 8.56 7.14
C ASP A 138 12.07 9.56 6.52
N CYS A 139 11.05 9.06 5.84
CA CYS A 139 10.01 9.88 5.23
C CYS A 139 8.89 10.21 6.23
N TRP A 140 8.30 11.37 6.05
CA TRP A 140 7.06 11.75 6.72
C TRP A 140 5.95 12.01 5.69
N ILE A 141 4.98 11.12 5.66
CA ILE A 141 3.78 11.26 4.85
C ILE A 141 2.68 11.82 5.75
N GLY A 142 2.21 13.02 5.45
CA GLY A 142 1.16 13.73 6.20
C GLY A 142 -0.18 12.99 6.13
N ALA A 143 -1.15 13.44 6.93
CA ALA A 143 -2.50 12.85 6.93
C ALA A 143 -3.22 13.01 5.60
N ASN A 144 -4.05 12.03 5.23
CA ASN A 144 -4.91 12.06 4.03
C ASN A 144 -4.12 12.28 2.72
N VAL A 145 -2.94 11.67 2.61
CA VAL A 145 -2.15 11.69 1.38
C VAL A 145 -2.56 10.51 0.50
N THR A 146 -2.72 10.77 -0.79
CA THR A 146 -2.93 9.72 -1.80
C THR A 146 -1.70 9.59 -2.69
N ILE A 147 -1.18 8.37 -2.85
CA ILE A 147 -0.07 8.03 -3.74
C ILE A 147 -0.61 7.13 -4.83
N VAL A 148 -0.44 7.53 -6.10
CA VAL A 148 -0.97 6.80 -7.25
C VAL A 148 0.00 5.69 -7.72
N PRO A 149 -0.46 4.75 -8.59
CA PRO A 149 0.35 3.64 -9.04
C PRO A 149 1.70 4.06 -9.64
N GLY A 150 2.74 3.29 -9.35
CA GLY A 150 4.08 3.43 -9.94
C GLY A 150 4.99 4.48 -9.31
N VAL A 151 4.49 5.31 -8.38
CA VAL A 151 5.24 6.41 -7.78
C VAL A 151 6.36 5.91 -6.87
N LYS A 152 7.52 6.57 -6.97
CA LYS A 152 8.66 6.42 -6.07
C LYS A 152 8.88 7.73 -5.29
N ILE A 153 8.93 7.64 -3.97
CA ILE A 153 9.31 8.71 -3.07
C ILE A 153 10.69 8.37 -2.51
N GLY A 154 11.65 9.25 -2.69
CA GLY A 154 13.03 9.08 -2.21
C GLY A 154 13.15 9.13 -0.70
N ASP A 155 14.37 9.08 -0.19
CA ASP A 155 14.66 9.13 1.23
C ASP A 155 14.47 10.54 1.82
N ARG A 156 14.15 10.62 3.12
CA ARG A 156 14.05 11.88 3.90
C ARG A 156 13.09 12.91 3.31
N CYS A 157 12.04 12.41 2.65
CA CYS A 157 11.01 13.26 2.06
C CYS A 157 9.91 13.60 3.06
N VAL A 158 9.30 14.76 2.87
CA VAL A 158 8.08 15.17 3.57
C VAL A 158 6.98 15.41 2.54
N ILE A 159 5.84 14.75 2.72
CA ILE A 159 4.65 14.97 1.91
C ILE A 159 3.59 15.63 2.79
N GLY A 160 3.18 16.84 2.42
CA GLY A 160 2.19 17.62 3.15
C GLY A 160 0.82 16.95 3.16
N ALA A 161 0.06 17.14 4.24
CA ALA A 161 -1.28 16.55 4.41
C ALA A 161 -2.22 16.95 3.26
N GLY A 162 -3.12 16.01 2.87
CA GLY A 162 -4.11 16.21 1.81
C GLY A 162 -3.52 16.21 0.39
N SER A 163 -2.27 15.82 0.21
CA SER A 163 -1.61 15.81 -1.09
C SER A 163 -1.98 14.61 -1.94
N VAL A 164 -1.94 14.78 -3.27
CA VAL A 164 -2.03 13.68 -4.24
C VAL A 164 -0.71 13.60 -5.01
N VAL A 165 0.08 12.57 -4.70
CA VAL A 165 1.40 12.35 -5.31
C VAL A 165 1.24 11.56 -6.60
N THR A 166 1.47 12.22 -7.73
CA THR A 166 1.25 11.68 -9.08
C THR A 166 2.54 11.47 -9.88
N LYS A 167 3.69 11.84 -9.30
CA LYS A 167 5.02 11.72 -9.93
C LYS A 167 6.05 11.38 -8.86
N ASP A 168 7.18 10.85 -9.28
CA ASP A 168 8.30 10.56 -8.41
C ASP A 168 8.78 11.81 -7.66
N VAL A 169 9.17 11.59 -6.40
CA VAL A 169 9.69 12.61 -5.49
C VAL A 169 11.16 12.30 -5.21
N PRO A 170 12.11 13.19 -5.55
CA PRO A 170 13.52 12.97 -5.27
C PRO A 170 13.82 13.05 -3.76
N ASP A 171 14.96 12.50 -3.35
CA ASP A 171 15.45 12.56 -1.97
C ASP A 171 15.43 13.98 -1.39
N ASP A 172 15.34 14.10 -0.07
CA ASP A 172 15.45 15.36 0.68
C ASP A 172 14.42 16.43 0.29
N SER A 173 13.28 16.02 -0.27
CA SER A 173 12.27 16.92 -0.84
C SER A 173 11.08 17.14 0.09
N VAL A 174 10.46 18.31 -0.06
CA VAL A 174 9.16 18.65 0.56
C VAL A 174 8.15 18.92 -0.54
N TYR A 175 7.11 18.10 -0.61
CA TYR A 175 6.05 18.17 -1.61
C TYR A 175 4.69 18.38 -0.96
N ALA A 176 3.82 19.15 -1.58
CA ALA A 176 2.43 19.29 -1.15
C ALA A 176 1.50 19.68 -2.30
N GLY A 177 0.19 19.48 -2.10
CA GLY A 177 -0.87 19.89 -3.01
C GLY A 177 -1.48 18.76 -3.83
N ASN A 178 -2.43 19.12 -4.71
CA ASN A 178 -3.09 18.20 -5.65
C ASN A 178 -3.10 18.84 -7.05
N PRO A 179 -2.28 18.33 -8.01
CA PRO A 179 -1.21 17.35 -7.78
C PRO A 179 -0.08 17.91 -6.91
N ALA A 180 0.60 17.03 -6.18
CA ALA A 180 1.71 17.41 -5.31
C ALA A 180 2.91 17.92 -6.14
N HIS A 181 3.51 19.00 -5.67
CA HIS A 181 4.71 19.61 -6.26
C HIS A 181 5.67 20.08 -5.17
N SER A 182 6.94 20.31 -5.54
CA SER A 182 7.95 20.79 -4.61
C SER A 182 7.58 22.16 -4.04
N ILE A 183 7.58 22.28 -2.70
CA ILE A 183 7.35 23.54 -1.98
C ILE A 183 8.60 24.05 -1.24
N LYS A 184 9.67 23.26 -1.21
CA LYS A 184 10.96 23.64 -0.65
C LYS A 184 11.71 24.42 -1.74
N LYS A 185 11.98 25.69 -1.47
CA LYS A 185 12.92 26.50 -2.27
C LYS A 185 14.35 26.17 -1.91
#